data_0f42e0cc0cb91f8c2fce98a70b1500d6
#
_entry.id   0f42e0cc0cb91f8c2fce98a70b1500d6
#
_cell.length_a   1.000
_cell.length_b   1.000
_cell.length_c   1.000
_cell.angle_alpha   90.00
_cell.angle_beta   90.00
_cell.angle_gamma   90.00
#
_symmetry.space_group_name_H-M   'P 1'
#
loop_
_entity.id
_entity.type
_entity.pdbx_description
1 polymer ?
#
loop_
_entity_poly.entity_id
_entity_poly.type
_entity_poly.pdbx_seq_one_letter_code
_entity_poly.pdbx_strand_id
1 'polypeptide(L)'
;MWIADMDIPPCAYIISAVSNNLRSTYGYQSCDIGDAVATWYERSRSPNYNYKVENTDIVDVASVISAVDVALRTFCQSGDKVMVLTPTYEPLTSSIKRNGLKPVYIRCTESLSSPKADLGDVSRCQSLVKDDSHAQACSGDNTERAARSSIDLSSLDKSATAFVICHPNNPTGTVLTRIEQQAVFEFCLQHNILLITDEVHSEFAFNSADEPTIISMFGLDNQGEVNKLDSQTEKYKKPSVLPRAIHLNSVSKAFNLASIPGASYAVIKDKQTRETFAEAISAKHLNASNLGKIALIAAYSEGSTWLDEVKEALSFNRKLVKRFFQHYGISVKFTMGRAGYFLWLDLKTFNATCSHSSLSSSMDSYETVTNNHTRGQYPQTSNDKPASIKRSLPLYYSPARTVEDCIERGVIGNDGAPFGAPDHIRLNIACHPALIEEALLRLCFIPQFK
;
A
#
# COMPACT_ATOMS: atom_id res chain seq x y z
N MET A 1 -4.54 -3.78 -16.75
CA MET A 1 -4.44 -2.95 -15.53
C MET A 1 -5.03 -3.65 -14.29
N TRP A 2 -5.27 -4.95 -14.32
CA TRP A 2 -5.93 -5.69 -13.22
C TRP A 2 -4.94 -6.31 -12.22
N ILE A 3 -3.79 -6.83 -12.66
CA ILE A 3 -2.77 -7.44 -11.81
C ILE A 3 -1.93 -6.36 -11.12
N ALA A 4 -1.49 -6.64 -9.89
CA ALA A 4 -0.52 -5.83 -9.16
C ALA A 4 0.90 -6.18 -9.61
N ASP A 5 1.21 -5.87 -10.88
CA ASP A 5 2.48 -6.06 -11.56
C ASP A 5 2.86 -4.77 -12.29
N MET A 6 4.13 -4.50 -12.49
CA MET A 6 4.59 -3.25 -13.10
C MET A 6 5.10 -3.49 -14.52
N ASP A 7 4.66 -2.66 -15.47
CA ASP A 7 5.17 -2.62 -16.84
C ASP A 7 6.49 -1.83 -16.92
N ILE A 8 7.43 -2.17 -16.02
CA ILE A 8 8.71 -1.49 -15.86
C ILE A 8 9.84 -2.51 -16.05
N PRO A 9 10.92 -2.17 -16.74
CA PRO A 9 12.07 -3.05 -16.89
C PRO A 9 12.60 -3.51 -15.52
N PRO A 10 12.93 -4.80 -15.36
CA PRO A 10 13.40 -5.30 -14.08
C PRO A 10 14.78 -4.73 -13.71
N CYS A 11 15.05 -4.65 -12.40
CA CYS A 11 16.32 -4.17 -11.88
C CYS A 11 17.49 -5.06 -12.32
N ALA A 12 18.49 -4.47 -13.00
CA ALA A 12 19.62 -5.20 -13.59
C ALA A 12 20.47 -5.93 -12.54
N TYR A 13 20.61 -5.38 -11.33
CA TYR A 13 21.35 -6.00 -10.23
C TYR A 13 20.70 -7.30 -9.77
N ILE A 14 19.36 -7.31 -9.68
CA ILE A 14 18.60 -8.51 -9.31
C ILE A 14 18.74 -9.60 -10.39
N ILE A 15 18.59 -9.21 -11.68
CA ILE A 15 18.78 -10.14 -12.80
C ILE A 15 20.17 -10.76 -12.74
N SER A 16 21.21 -9.94 -12.54
CA SER A 16 22.59 -10.39 -12.44
C SER A 16 22.80 -11.37 -11.28
N ALA A 17 22.33 -11.04 -10.09
CA ALA A 17 22.47 -11.88 -8.91
C ALA A 17 21.80 -13.25 -9.08
N VAL A 18 20.54 -13.27 -9.55
CA VAL A 18 19.77 -14.49 -9.80
C VAL A 18 20.43 -15.32 -10.91
N SER A 19 20.84 -14.69 -12.03
CA SER A 19 21.49 -15.40 -13.16
C SER A 19 22.83 -16.01 -12.74
N ASN A 20 23.64 -15.31 -11.93
CA ASN A 20 24.90 -15.84 -11.45
C ASN A 20 24.69 -17.05 -10.52
N ASN A 21 23.69 -17.00 -9.65
CA ASN A 21 23.35 -18.15 -8.80
C ASN A 21 22.88 -19.35 -9.65
N LEU A 22 22.05 -19.14 -10.67
CA LEU A 22 21.60 -20.20 -11.57
C LEU A 22 22.72 -20.85 -12.38
N ARG A 23 23.90 -20.22 -12.49
CA ARG A 23 25.08 -20.79 -13.14
C ARG A 23 26.01 -21.50 -12.17
N SER A 24 25.75 -21.46 -10.86
CA SER A 24 26.60 -22.04 -9.84
C SER A 24 26.17 -23.47 -9.47
N THR A 25 25.52 -23.66 -8.36
CA THR A 25 25.11 -24.97 -7.85
C THR A 25 23.63 -25.00 -7.53
N TYR A 26 23.00 -26.17 -7.75
CA TYR A 26 21.59 -26.44 -7.46
C TYR A 26 21.39 -27.25 -6.16
N GLY A 27 22.49 -27.51 -5.42
CA GLY A 27 22.42 -28.21 -4.14
C GLY A 27 21.87 -27.33 -3.02
N TYR A 28 21.88 -27.87 -1.80
CA TYR A 28 21.51 -27.09 -0.61
C TYR A 28 22.48 -25.95 -0.43
N GLN A 29 21.95 -24.74 -0.24
CA GLN A 29 22.71 -23.52 -0.02
C GLN A 29 22.18 -22.85 1.24
N SER A 30 23.11 -22.29 2.03
CA SER A 30 22.76 -21.39 3.13
C SER A 30 22.75 -19.97 2.62
N CYS A 31 21.63 -19.27 2.83
CA CYS A 31 21.47 -17.86 2.47
C CYS A 31 20.65 -17.19 3.57
N ASP A 32 21.26 -16.22 4.26
CA ASP A 32 20.62 -15.43 5.31
C ASP A 32 20.27 -14.05 4.78
N ILE A 33 19.02 -13.64 4.98
CA ILE A 33 18.51 -12.34 4.54
C ILE A 33 18.53 -11.28 5.64
N GLY A 34 18.84 -11.68 6.86
CA GLY A 34 18.69 -10.87 8.06
C GLY A 34 19.41 -9.54 7.99
N ASP A 35 20.69 -9.55 7.62
CA ASP A 35 21.50 -8.33 7.54
C ASP A 35 21.01 -7.39 6.41
N ALA A 36 20.58 -7.95 5.28
CA ALA A 36 20.05 -7.14 4.18
C ALA A 36 18.75 -6.44 4.58
N VAL A 37 17.84 -7.16 5.25
CA VAL A 37 16.57 -6.60 5.74
C VAL A 37 16.84 -5.56 6.85
N ALA A 38 17.67 -5.89 7.84
CA ALA A 38 17.99 -4.96 8.93
C ALA A 38 18.60 -3.64 8.40
N THR A 39 19.56 -3.74 7.47
CA THR A 39 20.18 -2.59 6.81
C THR A 39 19.16 -1.78 5.99
N TRP A 40 18.23 -2.45 5.29
CA TRP A 40 17.18 -1.78 4.54
C TRP A 40 16.28 -0.94 5.45
N TYR A 41 15.82 -1.49 6.56
CA TYR A 41 15.01 -0.75 7.54
C TYR A 41 15.79 0.44 8.14
N GLU A 42 17.07 0.29 8.40
CA GLU A 42 17.89 1.39 8.91
C GLU A 42 18.02 2.54 7.90
N ARG A 43 18.21 2.24 6.61
CA ARG A 43 18.31 3.25 5.53
C ARG A 43 16.97 3.91 5.21
N SER A 44 15.89 3.12 5.20
CA SER A 44 14.54 3.55 4.81
C SER A 44 13.79 4.23 5.93
N ARG A 45 14.31 4.17 7.15
CA ARG A 45 13.70 4.74 8.33
C ARG A 45 13.54 6.25 8.21
N SER A 46 12.32 6.73 8.42
CA SER A 46 12.10 8.17 8.56
C SER A 46 12.89 8.70 9.76
N PRO A 47 13.57 9.85 9.65
CA PRO A 47 14.35 10.43 10.76
C PRO A 47 13.51 10.73 12.00
N ASN A 48 12.19 10.77 11.88
CA ASN A 48 11.25 11.01 12.97
C ASN A 48 10.90 9.76 13.79
N TYR A 49 11.39 8.58 13.38
CA TYR A 49 11.05 7.31 14.01
C TYR A 49 12.32 6.59 14.48
N ASN A 50 12.36 6.28 15.75
CA ASN A 50 13.51 5.59 16.36
C ASN A 50 13.17 4.13 16.66
N TYR A 51 13.25 3.27 15.64
CA TYR A 51 13.16 1.83 15.81
C TYR A 51 14.32 1.12 15.13
N LYS A 52 14.67 -0.05 15.65
CA LYS A 52 15.74 -0.88 15.10
C LYS A 52 15.20 -2.27 14.81
N VAL A 53 15.43 -2.74 13.59
CA VAL A 53 15.22 -4.14 13.21
C VAL A 53 16.58 -4.81 13.28
N GLU A 54 16.64 -5.96 13.97
CA GLU A 54 17.85 -6.76 14.07
C GLU A 54 17.72 -8.03 13.23
N ASN A 55 18.84 -8.57 12.78
CA ASN A 55 18.88 -9.84 12.02
C ASN A 55 18.05 -10.92 12.72
N THR A 56 18.20 -11.01 14.05
CA THR A 56 17.49 -12.01 14.87
C THR A 56 15.99 -11.83 14.96
N ASP A 57 15.43 -10.70 14.52
CA ASP A 57 13.99 -10.45 14.50
C ASP A 57 13.31 -11.04 13.26
N ILE A 58 14.08 -11.54 12.28
CA ILE A 58 13.64 -11.85 10.94
C ILE A 58 13.39 -13.33 10.76
N VAL A 59 12.24 -13.68 10.18
CA VAL A 59 11.90 -15.05 9.76
C VAL A 59 11.60 -15.01 8.27
N ASP A 60 12.34 -15.77 7.47
CA ASP A 60 12.08 -15.87 6.04
C ASP A 60 10.85 -16.72 5.75
N VAL A 61 10.03 -16.30 4.79
CA VAL A 61 8.78 -16.96 4.44
C VAL A 61 8.59 -17.08 2.92
N ALA A 62 7.86 -18.11 2.47
CA ALA A 62 7.63 -18.37 1.05
C ALA A 62 6.79 -17.26 0.38
N SER A 63 5.79 -16.73 1.08
CA SER A 63 4.97 -15.61 0.63
C SER A 63 4.24 -14.98 1.81
N VAL A 64 3.82 -13.72 1.67
CA VAL A 64 3.07 -13.00 2.71
C VAL A 64 1.75 -13.71 3.01
N ILE A 65 0.99 -14.13 2.00
CA ILE A 65 -0.32 -14.77 2.22
C ILE A 65 -0.19 -16.13 2.89
N SER A 66 0.81 -16.96 2.52
CA SER A 66 1.05 -18.21 3.22
C SER A 66 1.49 -17.99 4.68
N ALA A 67 2.25 -16.92 4.92
CA ALA A 67 2.65 -16.51 6.27
C ALA A 67 1.46 -16.06 7.13
N VAL A 68 0.50 -15.31 6.55
CA VAL A 68 -0.78 -14.97 7.22
C VAL A 68 -1.57 -16.24 7.56
N ASP A 69 -1.71 -17.19 6.62
CA ASP A 69 -2.39 -18.46 6.87
C ASP A 69 -1.73 -19.25 8.02
N VAL A 70 -0.39 -19.32 8.04
CA VAL A 70 0.35 -20.00 9.12
C VAL A 70 0.17 -19.27 10.45
N ALA A 71 0.28 -17.94 10.48
CA ALA A 71 0.09 -17.15 11.69
C ALA A 71 -1.31 -17.36 12.29
N LEU A 72 -2.36 -17.24 11.47
CA LEU A 72 -3.74 -17.45 11.91
C LEU A 72 -3.96 -18.86 12.44
N ARG A 73 -3.44 -19.89 11.78
CA ARG A 73 -3.57 -21.29 12.18
C ARG A 73 -2.80 -21.62 13.46
N THR A 74 -1.69 -20.92 13.69
CA THR A 74 -0.80 -21.16 14.85
C THR A 74 -1.32 -20.48 16.10
N PHE A 75 -1.89 -19.27 15.96
CA PHE A 75 -2.21 -18.43 17.11
C PHE A 75 -3.70 -18.25 17.37
N CYS A 76 -4.58 -18.74 16.49
CA CYS A 76 -6.04 -18.67 16.65
C CYS A 76 -6.66 -20.08 16.68
N GLN A 77 -7.83 -20.20 17.30
CA GLN A 77 -8.63 -21.41 17.31
C GLN A 77 -9.84 -21.28 16.38
N SER A 78 -10.33 -22.41 15.85
CA SER A 78 -11.54 -22.40 15.02
C SER A 78 -12.70 -21.71 15.74
N GLY A 79 -13.36 -20.79 15.04
CA GLY A 79 -14.46 -19.98 15.59
C GLY A 79 -14.03 -18.65 16.19
N ASP A 80 -12.74 -18.42 16.41
CA ASP A 80 -12.23 -17.13 16.90
C ASP A 80 -12.57 -15.98 15.92
N LYS A 81 -12.71 -14.80 16.49
CA LYS A 81 -12.90 -13.56 15.73
C LYS A 81 -11.56 -12.97 15.36
N VAL A 82 -11.46 -12.54 14.10
CA VAL A 82 -10.30 -11.85 13.56
C VAL A 82 -10.73 -10.54 12.92
N MET A 83 -10.25 -9.42 13.44
CA MET A 83 -10.49 -8.12 12.83
C MET A 83 -9.72 -7.99 11.52
N VAL A 84 -10.33 -7.31 10.54
CA VAL A 84 -9.71 -6.99 9.25
C VAL A 84 -10.25 -5.67 8.74
N LEU A 85 -9.39 -4.81 8.16
CA LEU A 85 -9.81 -3.56 7.54
C LEU A 85 -10.66 -3.83 6.29
N THR A 86 -11.57 -2.90 5.97
CA THR A 86 -12.36 -2.93 4.72
C THR A 86 -12.51 -1.52 4.15
N PRO A 87 -12.36 -1.31 2.83
CA PRO A 87 -11.97 -2.31 1.83
C PRO A 87 -10.54 -2.80 2.01
N THR A 88 -10.27 -4.07 1.66
CA THR A 88 -8.94 -4.65 1.78
C THR A 88 -8.68 -5.74 0.73
N TYR A 89 -7.43 -6.17 0.64
CA TYR A 89 -6.99 -7.25 -0.23
C TYR A 89 -7.71 -8.56 0.11
N GLU A 90 -8.54 -9.06 -0.82
CA GLU A 90 -9.44 -10.19 -0.62
C GLU A 90 -8.76 -11.44 -0.05
N PRO A 91 -7.54 -11.86 -0.49
CA PRO A 91 -6.88 -13.03 0.06
C PRO A 91 -6.68 -13.01 1.58
N LEU A 92 -6.58 -11.83 2.22
CA LEU A 92 -6.50 -11.73 3.68
C LEU A 92 -7.82 -12.18 4.32
N THR A 93 -8.95 -11.71 3.80
CA THR A 93 -10.27 -12.12 4.27
C THR A 93 -10.53 -13.62 4.00
N SER A 94 -10.12 -14.10 2.83
CA SER A 94 -10.20 -15.52 2.48
C SER A 94 -9.33 -16.39 3.39
N SER A 95 -8.13 -15.93 3.78
CA SER A 95 -7.27 -16.64 4.74
C SER A 95 -7.96 -16.80 6.10
N ILE A 96 -8.63 -15.75 6.59
CA ILE A 96 -9.40 -15.81 7.83
C ILE A 96 -10.49 -16.90 7.72
N LYS A 97 -11.30 -16.85 6.66
CA LYS A 97 -12.41 -17.80 6.46
C LYS A 97 -11.94 -19.25 6.27
N ARG A 98 -10.88 -19.47 5.46
CA ARG A 98 -10.32 -20.82 5.22
C ARG A 98 -9.77 -21.49 6.47
N ASN A 99 -9.34 -20.69 7.44
CA ASN A 99 -8.89 -21.19 8.74
C ASN A 99 -10.05 -21.41 9.74
N GLY A 100 -11.32 -21.32 9.31
CA GLY A 100 -12.48 -21.51 10.16
C GLY A 100 -12.72 -20.37 11.16
N LEU A 101 -12.14 -19.20 10.90
CA LEU A 101 -12.22 -18.02 11.75
C LEU A 101 -13.32 -17.06 11.26
N LYS A 102 -13.79 -16.18 12.15
CA LYS A 102 -14.87 -15.23 11.89
C LYS A 102 -14.29 -13.83 11.61
N PRO A 103 -14.37 -13.30 10.37
CA PRO A 103 -13.91 -11.95 10.10
C PRO A 103 -14.81 -10.91 10.77
N VAL A 104 -14.21 -9.94 11.45
CA VAL A 104 -14.84 -8.73 11.97
C VAL A 104 -14.32 -7.56 11.14
N TYR A 105 -15.21 -6.96 10.35
CA TYR A 105 -14.82 -5.91 9.39
C TYR A 105 -14.77 -4.56 10.08
N ILE A 106 -13.57 -3.95 10.08
CA ILE A 106 -13.31 -2.61 10.57
C ILE A 106 -13.27 -1.67 9.37
N ARG A 107 -14.15 -0.70 9.30
CA ARG A 107 -14.23 0.22 8.15
C ARG A 107 -13.14 1.27 8.18
N CYS A 108 -12.51 1.49 7.03
CA CYS A 108 -11.78 2.72 6.75
C CYS A 108 -12.79 3.71 6.15
N THR A 109 -13.12 4.76 6.89
CA THR A 109 -14.04 5.80 6.45
C THR A 109 -13.27 6.90 5.72
N GLU A 110 -13.83 7.40 4.62
CA GLU A 110 -13.35 8.65 4.01
C GLU A 110 -13.85 9.82 4.86
N SER A 111 -12.97 10.41 5.65
CA SER A 111 -13.32 11.60 6.44
C SER A 111 -13.20 12.87 5.59
N LEU A 112 -14.31 13.54 5.37
CA LEU A 112 -14.37 14.89 4.76
C LEU A 112 -14.17 16.03 5.78
N SER A 113 -14.00 15.72 7.07
CA SER A 113 -13.85 16.71 8.15
C SER A 113 -12.86 16.22 9.20
N SER A 114 -12.17 17.16 9.85
CA SER A 114 -11.30 16.85 11.00
C SER A 114 -12.05 15.98 12.03
N PRO A 115 -11.40 14.98 12.62
CA PRO A 115 -12.03 14.12 13.60
C PRO A 115 -12.33 14.92 14.87
N LYS A 116 -13.58 15.29 15.09
CA LYS A 116 -14.08 15.40 16.44
C LYS A 116 -14.41 13.98 16.85
N ALA A 117 -13.41 13.26 17.33
CA ALA A 117 -13.61 11.97 17.95
C ALA A 117 -14.32 12.19 19.26
N ASP A 118 -15.59 11.83 19.31
CA ASP A 118 -16.30 11.62 20.56
C ASP A 118 -15.79 10.28 21.12
N LEU A 119 -14.63 10.33 21.76
CA LEU A 119 -13.97 9.20 22.38
C LEU A 119 -14.53 9.06 23.79
N GLY A 120 -15.71 8.41 23.89
CA GLY A 120 -16.17 7.89 25.18
C GLY A 120 -15.09 6.96 25.74
N ASP A 121 -14.49 7.38 26.87
CA ASP A 121 -13.52 6.64 27.70
C ASP A 121 -12.10 6.36 27.17
N VAL A 122 -11.66 7.02 26.11
CA VAL A 122 -10.24 7.15 25.74
C VAL A 122 -9.73 8.55 26.13
N SER A 123 -10.01 8.97 27.35
CA SER A 123 -9.63 10.30 27.89
C SER A 123 -8.12 10.56 27.93
N ARG A 124 -7.29 9.59 27.54
CA ARG A 124 -5.83 9.70 27.48
C ARG A 124 -5.26 10.19 26.14
N CYS A 125 -5.99 10.09 25.02
CA CYS A 125 -5.50 10.56 23.73
C CYS A 125 -5.84 12.03 23.44
N GLN A 126 -6.71 12.68 24.23
CA GLN A 126 -7.13 14.06 23.98
C GLN A 126 -6.06 15.12 24.30
N SER A 127 -5.02 14.79 25.06
CA SER A 127 -3.92 15.71 25.34
C SER A 127 -2.91 15.87 24.19
N LEU A 128 -2.91 14.96 23.21
CA LEU A 128 -1.99 14.95 22.06
C LEU A 128 -2.52 15.73 20.83
N VAL A 129 -3.78 16.18 20.85
CA VAL A 129 -4.43 16.82 19.68
C VAL A 129 -4.19 18.35 19.63
N LYS A 130 -3.49 18.94 20.58
CA LYS A 130 -3.40 20.41 20.69
C LYS A 130 -2.29 21.11 19.90
N ASP A 131 -1.41 20.41 19.19
CA ASP A 131 -0.24 21.05 18.55
C ASP A 131 0.01 20.74 17.08
N ASP A 132 -1.04 20.58 16.26
CA ASP A 132 -0.89 20.62 14.78
C ASP A 132 -1.02 22.07 14.23
N SER A 133 -0.47 23.08 14.91
CA SER A 133 -0.48 24.48 14.44
C SER A 133 0.64 24.82 13.43
N HIS A 134 1.40 23.85 12.93
CA HIS A 134 2.41 24.05 11.88
C HIS A 134 2.05 23.43 10.52
N ALA A 135 0.76 23.25 10.22
CA ALA A 135 0.34 23.12 8.84
C ALA A 135 0.35 24.50 8.19
N GLN A 136 1.51 24.94 7.73
CA GLN A 136 1.66 26.16 6.94
C GLN A 136 0.75 26.05 5.71
N ALA A 137 -0.29 26.91 5.69
CA ALA A 137 -1.22 27.06 4.61
C ALA A 137 -0.48 27.49 3.35
N CYS A 138 -0.21 26.55 2.43
CA CYS A 138 0.03 26.88 1.04
C CYS A 138 -1.33 27.27 0.45
N SER A 139 -1.56 28.57 0.38
CA SER A 139 -2.70 29.20 -0.28
C SER A 139 -2.66 28.88 -1.77
N GLY A 140 -3.66 28.16 -2.27
CA GLY A 140 -3.92 28.03 -3.70
C GLY A 140 -4.15 26.59 -4.14
N ASP A 141 -5.22 25.97 -3.74
CA ASP A 141 -6.08 25.10 -4.55
C ASP A 141 -7.23 24.53 -3.71
N ASN A 142 -8.45 25.01 -3.93
CA ASN A 142 -9.64 24.61 -3.18
C ASN A 142 -10.20 23.22 -3.60
N THR A 143 -9.46 22.42 -4.34
CA THR A 143 -9.88 21.10 -4.84
C THR A 143 -9.14 19.92 -4.20
N GLU A 144 -8.12 20.14 -3.40
CA GLU A 144 -7.33 19.07 -2.74
C GLU A 144 -7.58 18.96 -1.23
N ARG A 145 -8.81 18.81 -0.79
CA ARG A 145 -9.02 18.05 0.44
C ARG A 145 -9.00 16.58 0.05
N ALA A 146 -7.79 16.02 -0.05
CA ALA A 146 -7.63 14.57 -0.18
C ALA A 146 -8.45 13.92 0.94
N ALA A 147 -9.46 13.13 0.57
CA ALA A 147 -10.23 12.35 1.51
C ALA A 147 -9.22 11.49 2.31
N ARG A 148 -9.05 11.80 3.61
CA ARG A 148 -8.24 10.99 4.49
C ARG A 148 -9.09 9.79 4.88
N SER A 149 -8.73 8.62 4.39
CA SER A 149 -9.31 7.40 4.93
C SER A 149 -8.83 7.25 6.37
N SER A 150 -9.75 7.12 7.28
CA SER A 150 -9.51 6.97 8.72
C SER A 150 -10.09 5.64 9.18
N ILE A 151 -9.39 4.97 10.09
CA ILE A 151 -9.89 3.76 10.74
C ILE A 151 -10.95 4.15 11.77
N ASP A 152 -12.08 3.46 11.76
CA ASP A 152 -13.09 3.59 12.81
C ASP A 152 -12.64 2.83 14.08
N LEU A 153 -11.92 3.54 14.95
CA LEU A 153 -11.41 2.99 16.20
C LEU A 153 -12.53 2.54 17.15
N SER A 154 -13.75 3.08 17.02
CA SER A 154 -14.88 2.72 17.87
C SER A 154 -15.45 1.33 17.54
N SER A 155 -15.17 0.82 16.35
CA SER A 155 -15.60 -0.51 15.89
C SER A 155 -14.63 -1.64 16.25
N LEU A 156 -13.51 -1.35 16.93
CA LEU A 156 -12.55 -2.37 17.34
C LEU A 156 -13.18 -3.35 18.35
N ASP A 157 -13.06 -4.64 18.08
CA ASP A 157 -13.61 -5.70 18.91
C ASP A 157 -12.56 -6.27 19.88
N LYS A 158 -12.68 -5.93 21.17
CA LYS A 158 -11.80 -6.42 22.23
C LYS A 158 -11.85 -7.94 22.45
N SER A 159 -12.86 -8.62 21.89
CA SER A 159 -12.99 -10.08 21.96
C SER A 159 -12.31 -10.80 20.78
N ALA A 160 -11.70 -10.07 19.85
CA ALA A 160 -10.95 -10.66 18.76
C ALA A 160 -9.62 -11.24 19.24
N THR A 161 -9.21 -12.35 18.62
CA THR A 161 -7.92 -13.01 18.92
C THR A 161 -6.77 -12.41 18.09
N ALA A 162 -7.08 -11.93 16.88
CA ALA A 162 -6.10 -11.30 16.00
C ALA A 162 -6.69 -10.11 15.23
N PHE A 163 -5.81 -9.25 14.75
CA PHE A 163 -6.11 -8.15 13.83
C PHE A 163 -5.18 -8.22 12.63
N VAL A 164 -5.73 -8.39 11.43
CA VAL A 164 -4.99 -8.44 10.16
C VAL A 164 -5.15 -7.12 9.43
N ILE A 165 -4.05 -6.44 9.12
CA ILE A 165 -4.03 -5.13 8.48
C ILE A 165 -3.14 -5.16 7.24
N CYS A 166 -3.68 -4.76 6.08
CA CYS A 166 -2.87 -4.38 4.91
C CYS A 166 -2.48 -2.90 5.04
N HIS A 167 -1.20 -2.61 5.20
CA HIS A 167 -0.69 -1.25 5.42
C HIS A 167 0.69 -1.04 4.78
N PRO A 168 0.81 -0.14 3.80
CA PRO A 168 -0.26 0.65 3.17
C PRO A 168 -1.35 -0.18 2.53
N ASN A 169 -2.59 0.33 2.56
CA ASN A 169 -3.76 -0.46 2.19
C ASN A 169 -3.86 -0.70 0.67
N ASN A 170 -4.17 -1.92 0.31
CA ASN A 170 -4.64 -2.31 -1.02
C ASN A 170 -6.17 -2.60 -0.90
N PRO A 171 -7.07 -1.84 -1.57
CA PRO A 171 -6.84 -1.14 -2.84
C PRO A 171 -6.61 0.37 -2.73
N THR A 172 -6.85 1.01 -1.59
CA THR A 172 -7.01 2.46 -1.48
C THR A 172 -5.70 3.24 -1.44
N GLY A 173 -4.55 2.60 -1.17
CA GLY A 173 -3.27 3.28 -0.95
C GLY A 173 -3.23 4.09 0.35
N THR A 174 -4.15 3.83 1.28
CA THR A 174 -4.20 4.52 2.57
C THR A 174 -2.99 4.16 3.41
N VAL A 175 -2.35 5.19 3.96
CA VAL A 175 -1.36 5.09 5.04
C VAL A 175 -2.02 5.65 6.29
N LEU A 176 -2.13 4.83 7.33
CA LEU A 176 -2.66 5.27 8.63
C LEU A 176 -1.75 6.37 9.21
N THR A 177 -2.36 7.35 9.83
CA THR A 177 -1.61 8.36 10.57
C THR A 177 -0.89 7.73 11.76
N ARG A 178 0.16 8.38 12.27
CA ARG A 178 0.87 7.91 13.45
C ARG A 178 -0.07 7.68 14.64
N ILE A 179 -1.03 8.60 14.85
CA ILE A 179 -2.02 8.49 15.93
C ILE A 179 -2.88 7.22 15.75
N GLU A 180 -3.34 6.94 14.54
CA GLU A 180 -4.12 5.75 14.25
C GLU A 180 -3.30 4.47 14.42
N GLN A 181 -2.05 4.46 13.93
CA GLN A 181 -1.13 3.33 14.11
C GLN A 181 -0.88 3.07 15.60
N GLN A 182 -0.63 4.13 16.38
CA GLN A 182 -0.43 4.03 17.82
C GLN A 182 -1.69 3.50 18.52
N ALA A 183 -2.86 4.02 18.17
CA ALA A 183 -4.13 3.57 18.77
C ALA A 183 -4.41 2.09 18.50
N VAL A 184 -4.16 1.63 17.26
CA VAL A 184 -4.25 0.19 16.90
C VAL A 184 -3.28 -0.65 17.72
N PHE A 185 -2.04 -0.21 17.82
CA PHE A 185 -0.98 -0.91 18.53
C PHE A 185 -1.31 -1.03 20.03
N GLU A 186 -1.68 0.09 20.68
CA GLU A 186 -2.07 0.12 22.08
C GLU A 186 -3.31 -0.74 22.36
N PHE A 187 -4.31 -0.70 21.47
CA PHE A 187 -5.49 -1.55 21.58
C PHE A 187 -5.12 -3.04 21.53
N CYS A 188 -4.29 -3.45 20.57
CA CYS A 188 -3.83 -4.83 20.47
C CYS A 188 -3.03 -5.26 21.71
N LEU A 189 -2.16 -4.40 22.21
CA LEU A 189 -1.37 -4.65 23.41
C LEU A 189 -2.27 -4.80 24.64
N GLN A 190 -3.21 -3.87 24.86
CA GLN A 190 -4.11 -3.85 26.00
C GLN A 190 -5.01 -5.08 26.08
N HIS A 191 -5.45 -5.60 24.93
CA HIS A 191 -6.39 -6.72 24.84
C HIS A 191 -5.72 -8.05 24.47
N ASN A 192 -4.37 -8.10 24.44
CA ASN A 192 -3.59 -9.28 24.04
C ASN A 192 -3.99 -9.86 22.67
N ILE A 193 -4.26 -8.97 21.71
CA ILE A 193 -4.66 -9.31 20.34
C ILE A 193 -3.39 -9.43 19.50
N LEU A 194 -3.24 -10.51 18.73
CA LEU A 194 -2.14 -10.67 17.79
C LEU A 194 -2.31 -9.69 16.63
N LEU A 195 -1.35 -8.79 16.44
CA LEU A 195 -1.31 -7.89 15.28
C LEU A 195 -0.55 -8.55 14.13
N ILE A 196 -1.20 -8.72 12.97
CA ILE A 196 -0.57 -9.21 11.75
C ILE A 196 -0.67 -8.11 10.69
N THR A 197 0.47 -7.62 10.17
CA THR A 197 0.49 -6.59 9.14
C THR A 197 1.04 -7.13 7.83
N ASP A 198 0.35 -6.83 6.73
CA ASP A 198 0.84 -7.02 5.36
C ASP A 198 1.36 -5.68 4.85
N GLU A 199 2.68 -5.53 4.82
CA GLU A 199 3.37 -4.27 4.52
C GLU A 199 4.07 -4.28 3.14
N VAL A 200 3.62 -5.13 2.21
CA VAL A 200 4.26 -5.29 0.88
C VAL A 200 4.23 -4.03 0.00
N HIS A 201 3.46 -3.02 0.36
CA HIS A 201 3.38 -1.73 -0.34
C HIS A 201 4.13 -0.60 0.38
N SER A 202 4.88 -0.90 1.45
CA SER A 202 5.54 0.12 2.29
C SER A 202 6.55 0.98 1.53
N GLU A 203 7.28 0.42 0.57
CA GLU A 203 8.26 1.15 -0.23
C GLU A 203 7.64 2.16 -1.20
N PHE A 204 6.34 2.08 -1.45
CA PHE A 204 5.62 2.99 -2.35
C PHE A 204 4.96 4.18 -1.65
N ALA A 205 5.40 4.55 -0.46
CA ALA A 205 5.00 5.82 0.15
C ALA A 205 5.62 7.02 -0.62
N PHE A 206 4.78 8.02 -0.95
CA PHE A 206 5.18 9.17 -1.76
C PHE A 206 5.47 10.43 -0.94
N ASN A 207 5.11 10.44 0.33
CA ASN A 207 5.40 11.54 1.25
C ASN A 207 6.43 11.05 2.28
N SER A 208 7.57 11.74 2.38
CA SER A 208 8.64 11.40 3.33
C SER A 208 8.22 11.56 4.81
N ALA A 209 7.14 12.30 5.08
CA ALA A 209 6.58 12.43 6.42
C ALA A 209 5.64 11.28 6.80
N ASP A 210 5.23 10.45 5.82
CA ASP A 210 4.40 9.28 6.08
C ASP A 210 5.25 8.12 6.60
N GLU A 211 4.73 7.43 7.61
CA GLU A 211 5.33 6.19 8.08
C GLU A 211 4.59 5.01 7.45
N PRO A 212 5.19 4.34 6.45
CA PRO A 212 4.50 3.30 5.68
C PRO A 212 4.47 1.94 6.39
N THR A 213 5.11 1.80 7.55
CA THR A 213 5.16 0.55 8.31
C THR A 213 4.72 0.74 9.75
N ILE A 214 3.90 -0.18 10.27
CA ILE A 214 3.45 -0.18 11.67
C ILE A 214 4.56 -0.62 12.62
N ILE A 215 5.61 -1.27 12.11
CA ILE A 215 6.74 -1.71 12.93
C ILE A 215 7.42 -0.55 13.66
N SER A 216 7.29 0.68 13.15
CA SER A 216 7.81 1.88 13.79
C SER A 216 7.24 2.11 15.20
N MET A 217 6.06 1.54 15.50
CA MET A 217 5.45 1.64 16.82
C MET A 217 6.28 0.97 17.92
N PHE A 218 7.12 0.00 17.58
CA PHE A 218 8.07 -0.57 18.56
C PHE A 218 9.16 0.38 19.00
N GLY A 219 9.45 1.43 18.22
CA GLY A 219 10.44 2.45 18.58
C GLY A 219 9.95 3.47 19.59
N LEU A 220 8.65 3.54 19.86
CA LEU A 220 8.11 4.45 20.88
C LEU A 220 8.57 4.07 22.30
N ASP A 221 9.01 2.84 22.53
CA ASP A 221 9.41 2.35 23.84
C ASP A 221 10.82 2.77 24.27
N ASN A 222 11.67 3.22 23.37
CA ASN A 222 13.10 3.38 23.67
C ASN A 222 13.54 4.81 23.98
N GLN A 223 12.73 5.82 23.74
CA GLN A 223 13.05 7.18 24.18
C GLN A 223 11.79 7.96 24.49
N GLY A 224 11.50 8.17 25.76
CA GLY A 224 10.60 9.19 26.28
C GLY A 224 11.11 10.61 26.00
N GLU A 225 11.58 10.89 24.80
CA GLU A 225 11.75 12.23 24.26
C GLU A 225 10.60 12.58 23.32
N VAL A 226 9.38 12.53 23.86
CA VAL A 226 8.44 13.60 23.54
C VAL A 226 9.14 14.89 23.99
N ASN A 227 9.41 15.76 23.02
CA ASN A 227 10.02 17.08 23.22
C ASN A 227 9.75 17.62 24.61
N LYS A 228 10.79 18.13 25.27
CA LYS A 228 10.83 18.79 26.60
C LYS A 228 9.78 19.89 26.78
N LEU A 229 8.51 19.66 26.54
CA LEU A 229 7.45 20.64 26.72
C LEU A 229 6.42 20.27 27.79
N ASP A 230 6.53 19.11 28.43
CA ASP A 230 5.68 18.89 29.61
C ASP A 230 6.34 17.94 30.63
N SER A 231 7.05 18.55 31.59
CA SER A 231 7.70 17.90 32.73
C SER A 231 6.72 17.39 33.80
N GLN A 232 5.43 17.22 33.48
CA GLN A 232 4.41 16.82 34.45
C GLN A 232 3.63 15.52 34.12
N THR A 233 3.96 14.77 33.08
CA THR A 233 3.29 13.50 32.82
C THR A 233 4.19 12.30 33.06
N GLU A 234 4.43 12.00 34.32
CA GLU A 234 5.03 10.73 34.82
C GLU A 234 4.18 9.46 34.56
N LYS A 235 3.44 9.36 33.45
CA LYS A 235 2.42 8.29 33.29
C LYS A 235 2.63 7.27 32.18
N TYR A 236 3.66 7.40 31.36
CA TYR A 236 3.96 6.36 30.38
C TYR A 236 5.03 5.40 30.90
N LYS A 237 4.60 4.48 31.78
CA LYS A 237 5.43 3.31 32.09
C LYS A 237 5.56 2.49 30.81
N LYS A 238 6.81 2.27 30.40
CA LYS A 238 7.20 1.29 29.38
C LYS A 238 6.39 0.00 29.58
N PRO A 239 5.65 -0.53 28.58
CA PRO A 239 5.02 -1.81 28.74
C PRO A 239 6.12 -2.85 29.01
N SER A 240 5.96 -3.61 30.06
CA SER A 240 6.90 -4.66 30.44
C SER A 240 6.88 -5.88 29.48
N VAL A 241 5.95 -5.89 28.54
CA VAL A 241 5.71 -6.98 27.57
C VAL A 241 5.61 -6.37 26.19
N LEU A 242 6.39 -6.88 25.25
CA LEU A 242 6.25 -6.54 23.82
C LEU A 242 4.94 -7.11 23.29
N PRO A 243 4.22 -6.37 22.44
CA PRO A 243 3.00 -6.88 21.84
C PRO A 243 3.32 -8.05 20.90
N ARG A 244 2.41 -8.98 20.81
CA ARG A 244 2.45 -10.07 19.85
C ARG A 244 2.12 -9.49 18.48
N ALA A 245 3.16 -9.25 17.67
CA ALA A 245 2.98 -8.70 16.33
C ALA A 245 3.88 -9.43 15.32
N ILE A 246 3.33 -9.66 14.13
CA ILE A 246 3.99 -10.26 12.98
C ILE A 246 3.87 -9.29 11.82
N HIS A 247 4.98 -8.62 11.48
CA HIS A 247 5.04 -7.68 10.36
C HIS A 247 5.57 -8.39 9.13
N LEU A 248 4.73 -8.56 8.12
CA LEU A 248 5.04 -9.29 6.90
C LEU A 248 5.37 -8.32 5.77
N ASN A 249 6.48 -8.55 5.09
CA ASN A 249 6.87 -7.75 3.95
C ASN A 249 7.51 -8.62 2.85
N SER A 250 7.68 -8.03 1.65
CA SER A 250 8.23 -8.71 0.49
C SER A 250 8.74 -7.70 -0.54
N VAL A 251 9.86 -8.00 -1.17
CA VAL A 251 10.34 -7.24 -2.34
C VAL A 251 9.54 -7.53 -3.61
N SER A 252 8.57 -8.45 -3.56
CA SER A 252 7.79 -8.88 -4.72
C SER A 252 7.00 -7.74 -5.37
N LYS A 253 6.53 -6.76 -4.60
CA LYS A 253 5.82 -5.60 -5.12
C LYS A 253 6.76 -4.45 -5.44
N ALA A 254 7.65 -4.10 -4.52
CA ALA A 254 8.59 -2.99 -4.68
C ALA A 254 9.53 -3.19 -5.88
N PHE A 255 9.97 -4.41 -6.14
CA PHE A 255 10.91 -4.74 -7.21
C PHE A 255 10.33 -5.63 -8.31
N ASN A 256 9.00 -5.79 -8.35
CA ASN A 256 8.29 -6.54 -9.39
C ASN A 256 8.74 -8.01 -9.51
N LEU A 257 8.90 -8.70 -8.38
CA LEU A 257 9.46 -10.06 -8.29
C LEU A 257 8.40 -11.11 -7.90
N ALA A 258 7.13 -10.89 -8.23
CA ALA A 258 6.04 -11.80 -7.84
C ALA A 258 6.18 -13.23 -8.40
N SER A 259 6.92 -13.40 -9.50
CA SER A 259 7.21 -14.71 -10.10
C SER A 259 8.37 -15.46 -9.41
N ILE A 260 9.11 -14.82 -8.52
CA ILE A 260 10.21 -15.45 -7.78
C ILE A 260 9.70 -15.79 -6.36
N PRO A 261 9.40 -17.07 -6.06
CA PRO A 261 8.88 -17.45 -4.75
C PRO A 261 9.93 -17.24 -3.66
N GLY A 262 9.47 -16.79 -2.47
CA GLY A 262 10.32 -16.67 -1.30
C GLY A 262 11.13 -15.39 -1.20
N ALA A 263 10.76 -14.35 -1.92
CA ALA A 263 11.32 -13.01 -1.71
C ALA A 263 10.54 -12.25 -0.61
N SER A 264 10.22 -12.93 0.50
CA SER A 264 9.34 -12.45 1.57
C SER A 264 9.89 -12.81 2.95
N TYR A 265 9.49 -12.02 3.96
CA TYR A 265 9.93 -12.20 5.34
C TYR A 265 8.90 -11.66 6.34
N ALA A 266 9.06 -12.08 7.60
CA ALA A 266 8.40 -11.52 8.76
C ALA A 266 9.42 -10.84 9.67
N VAL A 267 9.06 -9.71 10.28
CA VAL A 267 9.79 -9.09 11.40
C VAL A 267 8.95 -9.24 12.64
N ILE A 268 9.52 -9.90 13.68
CA ILE A 268 8.80 -10.25 14.91
C ILE A 268 9.71 -9.96 16.10
N LYS A 269 9.36 -8.92 16.86
CA LYS A 269 10.17 -8.48 18.03
C LYS A 269 10.01 -9.38 19.24
N ASP A 270 8.80 -9.86 19.52
CA ASP A 270 8.56 -10.77 20.61
C ASP A 270 9.19 -12.15 20.34
N LYS A 271 10.14 -12.54 21.16
CA LYS A 271 10.92 -13.77 20.99
C LYS A 271 10.03 -15.02 20.94
N GLN A 272 9.06 -15.14 21.85
CA GLN A 272 8.21 -16.33 21.93
C GLN A 272 7.32 -16.47 20.69
N THR A 273 6.69 -15.36 20.25
CA THR A 273 5.89 -15.33 19.02
C THR A 273 6.75 -15.69 17.81
N ARG A 274 7.99 -15.15 17.75
CA ARG A 274 8.92 -15.41 16.65
C ARG A 274 9.34 -16.88 16.55
N GLU A 275 9.75 -17.48 17.67
CA GLU A 275 10.16 -18.89 17.70
C GLU A 275 8.99 -19.81 17.32
N THR A 276 7.83 -19.61 17.91
CA THR A 276 6.62 -20.39 17.59
C THR A 276 6.21 -20.24 16.12
N PHE A 277 6.29 -19.03 15.57
CA PHE A 277 5.98 -18.77 14.16
C PHE A 277 7.00 -19.43 13.23
N ALA A 278 8.30 -19.30 13.52
CA ALA A 278 9.38 -19.88 12.73
C ALA A 278 9.31 -21.42 12.69
N GLU A 279 9.01 -22.06 13.83
CA GLU A 279 8.76 -23.50 13.89
C GLU A 279 7.57 -23.91 13.02
N ALA A 280 6.47 -23.16 13.08
CA ALA A 280 5.26 -23.42 12.27
C ALA A 280 5.53 -23.27 10.75
N ILE A 281 6.31 -22.27 10.34
CA ILE A 281 6.74 -22.06 8.94
C ILE A 281 7.62 -23.25 8.49
N SER A 282 8.62 -23.63 9.29
CA SER A 282 9.56 -24.71 8.98
C SER A 282 8.86 -26.07 8.91
N ALA A 283 7.95 -26.37 9.83
CA ALA A 283 7.17 -27.61 9.84
C ALA A 283 6.27 -27.79 8.59
N LYS A 284 5.97 -26.71 7.89
CA LYS A 284 5.17 -26.71 6.66
C LYS A 284 6.01 -26.53 5.39
N HIS A 285 7.33 -26.45 5.52
CA HIS A 285 8.26 -26.18 4.41
C HIS A 285 7.91 -24.88 3.65
N LEU A 286 7.49 -23.85 4.37
CA LEU A 286 7.11 -22.53 3.83
C LEU A 286 8.17 -21.46 4.05
N ASN A 287 9.42 -21.86 4.22
CA ASN A 287 10.56 -20.95 4.19
C ASN A 287 10.78 -20.37 2.79
N ALA A 288 11.48 -19.25 2.73
CA ALA A 288 11.86 -18.62 1.47
C ALA A 288 12.74 -19.53 0.60
N SER A 289 12.53 -19.55 -0.71
CA SER A 289 13.41 -20.23 -1.64
C SER A 289 14.78 -19.53 -1.70
N ASN A 290 15.83 -20.28 -2.01
CA ASN A 290 17.18 -19.70 -2.13
C ASN A 290 17.24 -18.60 -3.20
N LEU A 291 16.57 -18.78 -4.34
CA LEU A 291 16.49 -17.75 -5.38
C LEU A 291 15.76 -16.49 -4.90
N GLY A 292 14.68 -16.66 -4.11
CA GLY A 292 13.98 -15.55 -3.49
C GLY A 292 14.83 -14.76 -2.51
N LYS A 293 15.62 -15.46 -1.69
CA LYS A 293 16.57 -14.84 -0.76
C LYS A 293 17.64 -14.04 -1.49
N ILE A 294 18.23 -14.59 -2.54
CA ILE A 294 19.23 -13.91 -3.37
C ILE A 294 18.64 -12.68 -4.05
N ALA A 295 17.44 -12.79 -4.61
CA ALA A 295 16.76 -11.66 -5.21
C ALA A 295 16.46 -10.55 -4.20
N LEU A 296 16.05 -10.91 -2.98
CA LEU A 296 15.79 -9.98 -1.89
C LEU A 296 17.08 -9.26 -1.46
N ILE A 297 18.18 -10.00 -1.26
CA ILE A 297 19.48 -9.41 -0.88
C ILE A 297 19.93 -8.41 -1.97
N ALA A 298 19.87 -8.79 -3.25
CA ALA A 298 20.25 -7.92 -4.34
C ALA A 298 19.35 -6.66 -4.42
N ALA A 299 18.05 -6.83 -4.21
CA ALA A 299 17.09 -5.72 -4.18
C ALA A 299 17.44 -4.69 -3.10
N TYR A 300 17.67 -5.15 -1.88
CA TYR A 300 17.93 -4.28 -0.73
C TYR A 300 19.36 -3.74 -0.67
N SER A 301 20.33 -4.44 -1.25
CA SER A 301 21.71 -3.96 -1.30
C SER A 301 21.95 -2.92 -2.40
N GLU A 302 21.42 -3.15 -3.60
CA GLU A 302 21.78 -2.43 -4.82
C GLU A 302 20.59 -1.76 -5.53
N GLY A 303 19.35 -2.08 -5.12
CA GLY A 303 18.16 -1.72 -5.89
C GLY A 303 17.57 -0.35 -5.56
N SER A 304 18.10 0.42 -4.60
CA SER A 304 17.49 1.67 -4.12
C SER A 304 17.32 2.71 -5.23
N THR A 305 18.34 2.95 -6.04
CA THR A 305 18.28 3.91 -7.17
C THR A 305 17.19 3.54 -8.17
N TRP A 306 17.10 2.25 -8.54
CA TRP A 306 16.05 1.77 -9.44
C TRP A 306 14.64 1.98 -8.83
N LEU A 307 14.48 1.72 -7.53
CA LEU A 307 13.21 1.94 -6.84
C LEU A 307 12.81 3.43 -6.81
N ASP A 308 13.77 4.33 -6.64
CA ASP A 308 13.52 5.77 -6.67
C ASP A 308 13.06 6.22 -8.07
N GLU A 309 13.68 5.71 -9.15
CA GLU A 309 13.22 5.95 -10.54
C GLU A 309 11.80 5.44 -10.77
N VAL A 310 11.46 4.26 -10.24
CA VAL A 310 10.10 3.71 -10.27
C VAL A 310 9.12 4.62 -9.53
N LYS A 311 9.47 5.12 -8.34
CA LYS A 311 8.62 6.04 -7.57
C LYS A 311 8.41 7.36 -8.30
N GLU A 312 9.40 7.88 -8.99
CA GLU A 312 9.26 9.07 -9.84
C GLU A 312 8.27 8.84 -10.99
N ALA A 313 8.42 7.71 -11.71
CA ALA A 313 7.50 7.33 -12.79
C ALA A 313 6.05 7.16 -12.28
N LEU A 314 5.88 6.52 -11.14
CA LEU A 314 4.56 6.38 -10.50
C LEU A 314 3.99 7.74 -10.06
N SER A 315 4.82 8.63 -9.53
CA SER A 315 4.42 9.99 -9.17
C SER A 315 3.93 10.77 -10.40
N PHE A 316 4.60 10.62 -11.54
CA PHE A 316 4.17 11.19 -12.82
C PHE A 316 2.79 10.64 -13.23
N ASN A 317 2.60 9.32 -13.21
CA ASN A 317 1.34 8.65 -13.55
C ASN A 317 0.18 9.10 -12.64
N ARG A 318 0.43 9.28 -11.35
CA ARG A 318 -0.56 9.82 -10.39
C ARG A 318 -0.99 11.25 -10.74
N LYS A 319 -0.03 12.10 -11.14
CA LYS A 319 -0.32 13.46 -11.62
C LYS A 319 -1.10 13.44 -12.94
N LEU A 320 -0.77 12.52 -13.85
CA LEU A 320 -1.48 12.34 -15.12
C LEU A 320 -2.96 12.04 -14.89
N VAL A 321 -3.30 11.09 -14.01
CA VAL A 321 -4.70 10.76 -13.66
C VAL A 321 -5.46 12.00 -13.16
N LYS A 322 -4.87 12.76 -12.23
CA LYS A 322 -5.51 13.98 -11.69
C LYS A 322 -5.74 15.03 -12.79
N ARG A 323 -4.68 15.30 -13.59
CA ARG A 323 -4.76 16.26 -14.69
C ARG A 323 -5.79 15.87 -15.75
N PHE A 324 -5.95 14.58 -16.03
CA PHE A 324 -6.95 14.08 -16.96
C PHE A 324 -8.35 14.49 -16.52
N PHE A 325 -8.74 14.17 -15.30
CA PHE A 325 -10.07 14.52 -14.80
C PHE A 325 -10.29 16.03 -14.72
N GLN A 326 -9.28 16.79 -14.33
CA GLN A 326 -9.34 18.26 -14.31
C GLN A 326 -9.50 18.84 -15.70
N HIS A 327 -8.71 18.36 -16.68
CA HIS A 327 -8.73 18.85 -18.06
C HIS A 327 -10.11 18.67 -18.72
N TYR A 328 -10.74 17.51 -18.52
CA TYR A 328 -12.05 17.22 -19.08
C TYR A 328 -13.22 17.69 -18.20
N GLY A 329 -12.97 18.39 -17.10
CA GLY A 329 -14.02 18.84 -16.17
C GLY A 329 -14.83 17.68 -15.58
N ILE A 330 -14.24 16.50 -15.41
CA ILE A 330 -14.92 15.32 -14.90
C ILE A 330 -14.74 15.25 -13.39
N SER A 331 -15.87 15.25 -12.67
CA SER A 331 -15.92 14.98 -11.25
C SER A 331 -16.23 13.51 -11.03
N VAL A 332 -15.35 12.83 -10.28
CA VAL A 332 -15.50 11.41 -9.90
C VAL A 332 -14.80 11.20 -8.57
N LYS A 333 -15.39 10.38 -7.71
CA LYS A 333 -14.71 9.96 -6.47
C LYS A 333 -13.67 8.90 -6.80
N PHE A 334 -12.43 9.18 -6.47
CA PHE A 334 -11.35 8.24 -6.57
C PHE A 334 -10.32 8.46 -5.47
N THR A 335 -9.55 7.43 -5.17
CA THR A 335 -8.36 7.54 -4.34
C THR A 335 -7.18 6.83 -4.97
N MET A 336 -6.01 7.40 -4.76
CA MET A 336 -4.71 6.76 -5.01
C MET A 336 -3.93 6.69 -3.70
N GLY A 337 -4.53 7.17 -2.60
CA GLY A 337 -3.94 7.21 -1.27
C GLY A 337 -2.61 7.96 -1.21
N ARG A 338 -1.81 7.67 -0.19
CA ARG A 338 -0.44 8.20 -0.01
C ARG A 338 0.64 7.20 -0.40
N ALA A 339 0.24 5.96 -0.72
CA ALA A 339 1.15 4.90 -1.14
C ALA A 339 0.54 4.00 -2.23
N GLY A 340 1.39 3.18 -2.86
CA GLY A 340 0.98 2.22 -3.87
C GLY A 340 0.78 2.82 -5.26
N TYR A 341 0.43 1.95 -6.19
CA TYR A 341 0.28 2.27 -7.62
C TYR A 341 -1.11 1.88 -8.15
N PHE A 342 -2.12 2.05 -7.30
CA PHE A 342 -3.51 1.78 -7.69
C PHE A 342 -4.32 3.05 -7.77
N LEU A 343 -5.20 3.10 -8.77
CA LEU A 343 -6.32 4.01 -8.85
C LEU A 343 -7.57 3.24 -8.43
N TRP A 344 -8.17 3.65 -7.33
CA TRP A 344 -9.42 3.11 -6.80
C TRP A 344 -10.56 4.06 -7.13
N LEU A 345 -11.48 3.65 -7.97
CA LEU A 345 -12.44 4.51 -8.66
C LEU A 345 -13.87 4.08 -8.35
N ASP A 346 -14.70 5.00 -7.85
CA ASP A 346 -16.15 4.80 -7.65
C ASP A 346 -16.90 5.10 -8.96
N LEU A 347 -17.32 4.05 -9.65
CA LEU A 347 -17.95 4.12 -10.97
C LEU A 347 -19.31 4.87 -10.97
N LYS A 348 -20.03 4.88 -9.84
CA LYS A 348 -21.32 5.55 -9.75
C LYS A 348 -21.26 7.07 -9.62
N THR A 349 -20.09 7.59 -9.27
CA THR A 349 -19.93 9.02 -8.97
C THR A 349 -19.48 9.88 -10.15
N PHE A 350 -19.27 9.29 -11.34
CA PHE A 350 -18.91 10.07 -12.51
C PHE A 350 -19.95 11.15 -12.83
N ASN A 351 -19.49 12.40 -12.95
CA ASN A 351 -20.27 13.55 -13.36
C ASN A 351 -19.40 14.52 -14.18
N ALA A 352 -19.94 15.15 -15.21
CA ALA A 352 -19.25 16.19 -15.95
C ALA A 352 -19.90 17.54 -15.69
N THR A 353 -19.07 18.53 -15.38
CA THR A 353 -19.52 19.90 -15.13
C THR A 353 -19.64 20.70 -16.44
N CYS A 354 -19.07 20.20 -17.55
CA CYS A 354 -19.08 20.86 -18.85
C CYS A 354 -20.28 20.42 -19.70
N SER A 355 -20.99 21.39 -20.30
CA SER A 355 -22.01 21.14 -21.34
C SER A 355 -21.34 20.58 -22.61
N HIS A 356 -22.06 19.72 -23.33
CA HIS A 356 -21.57 18.97 -24.51
C HIS A 356 -20.86 19.80 -25.59
N SER A 357 -21.11 21.12 -25.67
CA SER A 357 -20.55 22.02 -26.69
C SER A 357 -19.10 22.47 -26.42
N SER A 358 -18.60 22.38 -25.19
CA SER A 358 -17.26 22.85 -24.84
C SER A 358 -16.17 21.76 -24.96
N LEU A 359 -16.55 20.49 -25.00
CA LEU A 359 -15.61 19.38 -25.11
C LEU A 359 -14.98 19.22 -26.49
N SER A 360 -15.71 19.62 -27.58
CA SER A 360 -15.21 19.55 -28.96
C SER A 360 -14.09 20.56 -29.23
N SER A 361 -14.09 21.72 -28.57
CA SER A 361 -13.07 22.77 -28.78
C SER A 361 -11.82 22.60 -27.90
N SER A 362 -11.92 21.88 -26.78
CA SER A 362 -10.77 21.63 -25.89
C SER A 362 -9.90 20.44 -26.32
N MET A 363 -10.41 19.59 -27.23
CA MET A 363 -9.68 18.40 -27.70
C MET A 363 -8.53 18.71 -28.67
N ASP A 364 -8.58 19.87 -29.35
CA ASP A 364 -7.54 20.29 -30.31
C ASP A 364 -6.24 20.78 -29.63
N SER A 365 -6.26 21.03 -28.32
CA SER A 365 -5.13 21.61 -27.58
C SER A 365 -4.46 20.66 -26.56
N TYR A 366 -4.96 19.42 -26.41
CA TYR A 366 -4.34 18.45 -25.49
C TYR A 366 -3.21 17.71 -26.19
N GLU A 367 -1.98 18.14 -25.91
CA GLU A 367 -0.78 17.41 -26.32
C GLU A 367 -0.58 16.21 -25.40
N THR A 368 -0.77 15.01 -25.95
CA THR A 368 -0.51 13.74 -25.24
C THR A 368 0.99 13.60 -25.01
N VAL A 369 1.39 13.37 -23.74
CA VAL A 369 2.79 13.10 -23.41
C VAL A 369 3.15 11.68 -23.86
N THR A 370 3.46 11.51 -25.15
CA THR A 370 4.02 10.25 -25.66
C THR A 370 5.46 10.50 -26.05
N ASN A 371 6.39 9.91 -25.31
CA ASN A 371 7.79 9.86 -25.74
C ASN A 371 7.97 8.79 -26.81
N ASN A 372 8.70 9.14 -27.87
CA ASN A 372 9.20 8.22 -28.89
C ASN A 372 10.29 7.28 -28.33
N HIS A 373 10.02 6.60 -27.21
CA HIS A 373 10.95 5.63 -26.67
C HIS A 373 10.48 4.22 -26.97
N THR A 374 11.38 3.45 -27.56
CA THR A 374 11.31 1.99 -27.71
C THR A 374 10.85 1.34 -26.40
N ARG A 375 9.99 0.32 -26.49
CA ARG A 375 9.45 -0.45 -25.38
C ARG A 375 10.41 -0.55 -24.21
N GLY A 376 10.04 0.04 -23.07
CA GLY A 376 10.70 -0.18 -21.79
C GLY A 376 11.49 1.00 -21.19
N GLN A 377 11.48 2.21 -21.78
CA GLN A 377 12.14 3.38 -21.18
C GLN A 377 11.12 4.44 -20.75
N TYR A 378 11.14 4.82 -19.47
CA TYR A 378 10.44 5.99 -18.98
C TYR A 378 11.20 7.27 -19.36
N PRO A 379 10.51 8.43 -19.51
CA PRO A 379 11.17 9.70 -19.81
C PRO A 379 12.21 10.04 -18.76
N GLN A 380 13.44 10.21 -19.18
CA GLN A 380 14.57 10.51 -18.28
C GLN A 380 14.71 12.01 -17.94
N THR A 381 14.00 12.90 -18.64
CA THR A 381 14.03 14.35 -18.36
C THR A 381 12.69 15.03 -18.67
N SER A 382 12.43 16.16 -17.99
CA SER A 382 11.23 16.99 -18.16
C SER A 382 11.16 17.77 -19.50
N ASN A 383 12.14 17.63 -20.40
CA ASN A 383 12.29 18.43 -21.62
C ASN A 383 11.92 17.72 -22.92
N ASP A 384 11.59 16.43 -22.87
CA ASP A 384 11.18 15.71 -24.08
C ASP A 384 9.73 16.06 -24.43
N LYS A 385 9.53 16.71 -25.57
CA LYS A 385 8.18 17.03 -26.08
C LYS A 385 7.49 15.73 -26.50
N PRO A 386 6.28 15.49 -26.00
CA PRO A 386 5.53 14.28 -26.32
C PRO A 386 5.02 14.28 -27.77
N ALA A 387 4.94 13.09 -28.37
CA ALA A 387 4.26 12.93 -29.66
C ALA A 387 2.74 12.99 -29.45
N SER A 388 2.03 13.86 -30.19
CA SER A 388 0.59 13.96 -30.11
C SER A 388 -0.09 12.82 -30.88
N ILE A 389 -1.00 12.08 -30.24
CA ILE A 389 -1.90 11.15 -30.92
C ILE A 389 -3.09 11.95 -31.45
N LYS A 390 -3.14 12.18 -32.77
CA LYS A 390 -4.32 12.80 -33.40
C LYS A 390 -5.45 11.77 -33.45
N ARG A 391 -6.53 12.02 -32.72
CA ARG A 391 -7.78 11.26 -32.84
C ARG A 391 -8.65 11.88 -33.92
N SER A 392 -9.17 11.06 -34.80
CA SER A 392 -9.95 11.52 -35.98
C SER A 392 -11.46 11.60 -35.74
N LEU A 393 -11.96 11.12 -34.58
CA LEU A 393 -13.40 11.09 -34.28
C LEU A 393 -13.72 11.89 -33.01
N PRO A 394 -14.80 12.69 -33.02
CA PRO A 394 -15.28 13.35 -31.83
C PRO A 394 -15.71 12.32 -30.78
N LEU A 395 -15.39 12.60 -29.52
CA LEU A 395 -15.74 11.77 -28.39
C LEU A 395 -16.97 12.33 -27.67
N TYR A 396 -17.85 11.45 -27.23
CA TYR A 396 -19.02 11.80 -26.46
C TYR A 396 -18.86 11.32 -25.01
N TYR A 397 -19.10 12.21 -24.04
CA TYR A 397 -19.03 11.86 -22.63
C TYR A 397 -20.12 10.86 -22.27
N SER A 398 -19.72 9.66 -21.94
CA SER A 398 -20.57 8.55 -21.54
C SER A 398 -19.76 7.64 -20.61
N PRO A 399 -19.71 7.94 -19.31
CA PRO A 399 -18.84 7.19 -18.42
C PRO A 399 -19.33 5.76 -18.19
N ALA A 400 -18.40 4.84 -18.01
CA ALA A 400 -18.68 3.50 -17.53
C ALA A 400 -19.27 3.57 -16.12
N ARG A 401 -20.29 2.78 -15.85
CA ARG A 401 -21.03 2.77 -14.57
C ARG A 401 -20.92 1.47 -13.81
N THR A 402 -20.47 0.42 -14.48
CA THR A 402 -20.24 -0.91 -13.92
C THR A 402 -18.89 -1.46 -14.36
N VAL A 403 -18.46 -2.54 -13.73
CA VAL A 403 -17.22 -3.24 -14.14
C VAL A 403 -17.39 -3.88 -15.51
N GLU A 404 -18.60 -4.36 -15.83
CA GLU A 404 -18.95 -4.89 -17.15
C GLU A 404 -18.80 -3.82 -18.22
N ASP A 405 -19.31 -2.59 -17.99
CA ASP A 405 -19.12 -1.46 -18.93
C ASP A 405 -17.62 -1.19 -19.18
N CYS A 406 -16.78 -1.29 -18.12
CA CYS A 406 -15.33 -1.13 -18.27
C CYS A 406 -14.73 -2.21 -19.18
N ILE A 407 -15.14 -3.47 -18.98
CA ILE A 407 -14.65 -4.62 -19.77
C ILE A 407 -15.09 -4.49 -21.24
N GLU A 408 -16.35 -4.13 -21.52
CA GLU A 408 -16.87 -3.92 -22.86
C GLU A 408 -16.11 -2.81 -23.61
N ARG A 409 -15.59 -1.84 -22.89
CA ARG A 409 -14.73 -0.76 -23.43
C ARG A 409 -13.24 -1.15 -23.52
N GLY A 410 -12.91 -2.40 -23.18
CA GLY A 410 -11.54 -2.92 -23.23
C GLY A 410 -10.65 -2.43 -22.08
N VAL A 411 -11.24 -2.01 -20.95
CA VAL A 411 -10.51 -1.65 -19.73
C VAL A 411 -10.73 -2.73 -18.67
N ILE A 412 -9.72 -3.56 -18.46
CA ILE A 412 -9.76 -4.65 -17.47
C ILE A 412 -9.08 -4.17 -16.20
N GLY A 413 -9.87 -4.02 -15.12
CA GLY A 413 -9.44 -3.75 -13.76
C GLY A 413 -9.90 -4.86 -12.81
N ASN A 414 -9.60 -4.72 -11.53
CA ASN A 414 -10.17 -5.59 -10.50
C ASN A 414 -11.52 -5.02 -10.04
N ASP A 415 -12.53 -5.89 -10.05
CA ASP A 415 -13.82 -5.62 -9.43
C ASP A 415 -13.65 -5.31 -7.93
N GLY A 416 -14.35 -4.28 -7.48
CA GLY A 416 -14.34 -3.85 -6.09
C GLY A 416 -15.13 -4.75 -5.15
N ALA A 417 -16.03 -5.59 -5.66
CA ALA A 417 -16.87 -6.45 -4.83
C ALA A 417 -16.07 -7.40 -3.93
N PRO A 418 -15.02 -8.10 -4.40
CA PRO A 418 -14.16 -8.91 -3.54
C PRO A 418 -13.44 -8.13 -2.43
N PHE A 419 -13.18 -6.83 -2.65
CA PHE A 419 -12.59 -5.94 -1.63
C PHE A 419 -13.62 -5.41 -0.62
N GLY A 420 -14.91 -5.64 -0.85
CA GLY A 420 -16.00 -5.14 -0.03
C GLY A 420 -16.63 -3.82 -0.53
N ALA A 421 -16.43 -3.44 -1.79
CA ALA A 421 -16.94 -2.22 -2.41
C ALA A 421 -17.38 -2.44 -3.87
N PRO A 422 -18.59 -3.02 -4.10
CA PRO A 422 -19.03 -3.52 -5.41
C PRO A 422 -19.18 -2.44 -6.51
N ASP A 423 -19.27 -1.17 -6.12
CA ASP A 423 -19.39 -0.06 -7.08
C ASP A 423 -18.04 0.52 -7.54
N HIS A 424 -16.95 -0.11 -7.15
CA HIS A 424 -15.60 0.35 -7.43
C HIS A 424 -14.86 -0.55 -8.41
N ILE A 425 -13.87 0.04 -9.07
CA ILE A 425 -12.86 -0.67 -9.83
C ILE A 425 -11.46 -0.25 -9.37
N ARG A 426 -10.55 -1.24 -9.22
CA ARG A 426 -9.14 -0.97 -8.99
C ARG A 426 -8.35 -1.10 -10.28
N LEU A 427 -7.69 -0.02 -10.69
CA LEU A 427 -6.79 0.00 -11.84
C LEU A 427 -5.33 0.11 -11.38
N ASN A 428 -4.47 -0.71 -11.94
CA ASN A 428 -3.02 -0.58 -11.80
C ASN A 428 -2.53 0.52 -12.74
N ILE A 429 -1.84 1.53 -12.20
CA ILE A 429 -1.24 2.65 -12.94
C ILE A 429 0.29 2.56 -13.04
N ALA A 430 0.89 1.41 -12.71
CA ALA A 430 2.32 1.16 -12.88
C ALA A 430 2.62 0.65 -14.31
N CYS A 431 2.15 1.40 -15.31
CA CYS A 431 2.30 1.11 -16.73
C CYS A 431 2.63 2.38 -17.51
N HIS A 432 2.87 2.24 -18.80
CA HIS A 432 3.20 3.40 -19.66
C HIS A 432 2.08 4.46 -19.60
N PRO A 433 2.40 5.76 -19.49
CA PRO A 433 1.43 6.86 -19.40
C PRO A 433 0.33 6.84 -20.47
N ALA A 434 0.67 6.53 -21.71
CA ALA A 434 -0.29 6.45 -22.82
C ALA A 434 -1.37 5.37 -22.60
N LEU A 435 -1.05 4.27 -21.91
CA LEU A 435 -2.04 3.24 -21.57
C LEU A 435 -3.01 3.72 -20.50
N ILE A 436 -2.52 4.51 -19.55
CA ILE A 436 -3.37 5.12 -18.51
C ILE A 436 -4.35 6.09 -19.16
N GLU A 437 -3.84 6.98 -20.01
CA GLU A 437 -4.65 7.96 -20.72
C GLU A 437 -5.71 7.30 -21.62
N GLU A 438 -5.32 6.29 -22.39
CA GLU A 438 -6.24 5.51 -23.22
C GLU A 438 -7.31 4.82 -22.38
N ALA A 439 -6.94 4.22 -21.25
CA ALA A 439 -7.91 3.60 -20.35
C ALA A 439 -8.90 4.62 -19.77
N LEU A 440 -8.43 5.78 -19.33
CA LEU A 440 -9.29 6.85 -18.82
C LEU A 440 -10.23 7.43 -19.90
N LEU A 441 -9.72 7.58 -21.13
CA LEU A 441 -10.56 8.00 -22.27
C LEU A 441 -11.67 6.97 -22.53
N ARG A 442 -11.36 5.70 -22.56
CA ARG A 442 -12.37 4.63 -22.76
C ARG A 442 -13.37 4.54 -21.62
N LEU A 443 -12.94 4.80 -20.40
CA LEU A 443 -13.84 4.83 -19.24
C LEU A 443 -14.83 6.00 -19.28
N CYS A 444 -14.42 7.15 -19.81
CA CYS A 444 -15.20 8.38 -19.76
C CYS A 444 -15.97 8.67 -21.04
N PHE A 445 -15.51 8.20 -22.19
CA PHE A 445 -16.02 8.59 -23.50
C PHE A 445 -16.28 7.40 -24.42
N ILE A 446 -17.20 7.61 -25.37
CA ILE A 446 -17.43 6.71 -26.51
C ILE A 446 -17.21 7.48 -27.81
N PRO A 447 -16.78 6.83 -28.91
CA PRO A 447 -16.70 7.45 -30.21
C PRO A 447 -18.10 7.87 -30.68
N GLN A 448 -18.21 9.06 -31.23
CA GLN A 448 -19.45 9.53 -31.90
C GLN A 448 -19.45 8.91 -33.30
N PHE A 449 -20.25 7.88 -33.51
CA PHE A 449 -20.57 7.42 -34.87
C PHE A 449 -21.62 8.37 -35.47
N LYS A 450 -21.31 8.93 -36.64
CA LYS A 450 -22.27 9.67 -37.43
C LYS A 450 -23.22 8.73 -38.15
#